data_508c5c0fd6baa4e89d4fa5d0f2337212
#
_entry.id   508c5c0fd6baa4e89d4fa5d0f2337212
#
_cell.length_a   1.000
_cell.length_b   1.000
_cell.length_c   1.000
_cell.angle_alpha   90.00
_cell.angle_beta   90.00
_cell.angle_gamma   90.00
#
_symmetry.space_group_name_H-M   'P 1'
#
loop_
_entity.id
_entity.type
_entity.pdbx_description
1 polymer ?
#
loop_
_entity_poly.entity_id
_entity_poly.type
_entity_poly.pdbx_seq_one_letter_code
_entity_poly.pdbx_strand_id
1 'polypeptide(L)'
;MNKKIRAAVIGYGNIGRYVIDTILQSPDFEIAGVVRRNADTVPSELKEFTITDSISKLQDVDVAILCLPSRMLEKTAKECLQLGINTADSFDIHSDIKSLRASLNTYAQKHNAVSVISAGWDPGSDSIVRALMQVMAPIGITYTNFGPGMSMGHSVAVKAIDGVKNALSITIPKGTGVHRRMVYIEIEDGYRLEDVTKAIQNDSYFVNDETHVFQVENVDELKDMGHGVRMDRKGGSGSTQNQLLTFKMKVNNPALTAQMLVSAARASLLQQPGAYTLIEIPIVDFLPGNKDEWIEKLV
;
A
#
# COMPACT_ATOMS: atom_id res chain seq x y z
N MET A 1 29.20 11.16 9.66
CA MET A 1 28.15 10.27 9.09
C MET A 1 26.82 10.77 9.61
N ASN A 2 25.85 11.04 8.76
CA ASN A 2 24.51 11.38 9.23
C ASN A 2 23.90 10.18 9.98
N LYS A 3 23.18 10.44 11.07
CA LYS A 3 22.46 9.41 11.82
C LYS A 3 21.47 8.71 10.87
N LYS A 4 21.48 7.37 10.84
CA LYS A 4 20.51 6.61 10.05
C LYS A 4 19.11 6.69 10.67
N ILE A 5 18.09 6.62 9.82
CA ILE A 5 16.69 6.54 10.21
C ILE A 5 16.43 5.14 10.79
N ARG A 6 16.00 5.07 12.03
CA ARG A 6 15.69 3.81 12.72
C ARG A 6 14.24 3.42 12.50
N ALA A 7 14.01 2.44 11.61
CA ALA A 7 12.68 1.99 11.23
C ALA A 7 12.30 0.69 11.94
N ALA A 8 11.11 0.66 12.54
CA ALA A 8 10.47 -0.56 12.99
C ALA A 8 9.53 -1.08 11.90
N VAL A 9 9.55 -2.39 11.63
CA VAL A 9 8.61 -3.04 10.69
C VAL A 9 7.53 -3.76 11.50
N ILE A 10 6.27 -3.34 11.36
CA ILE A 10 5.15 -3.95 12.06
C ILE A 10 4.36 -4.83 11.11
N GLY A 11 4.47 -6.14 11.30
CA GLY A 11 3.91 -7.16 10.43
C GLY A 11 4.95 -7.78 9.49
N TYR A 12 4.96 -9.11 9.43
CA TYR A 12 5.90 -9.88 8.61
C TYR A 12 5.14 -10.79 7.62
N GLY A 13 4.31 -10.17 6.79
CA GLY A 13 3.67 -10.77 5.62
C GLY A 13 4.44 -10.46 4.34
N ASN A 14 3.79 -10.57 3.17
CA ASN A 14 4.42 -10.29 1.88
C ASN A 14 5.04 -8.89 1.82
N ILE A 15 4.28 -7.84 2.18
CA ILE A 15 4.79 -6.47 2.18
C ILE A 15 5.91 -6.29 3.19
N GLY A 16 5.78 -6.83 4.41
CA GLY A 16 6.80 -6.69 5.45
C GLY A 16 8.15 -7.29 5.06
N ARG A 17 8.16 -8.41 4.33
CA ARG A 17 9.40 -9.00 3.77
C ARG A 17 10.08 -8.06 2.79
N TYR A 18 9.32 -7.52 1.84
CA TYR A 18 9.85 -6.54 0.87
C TYR A 18 10.28 -5.23 1.54
N VAL A 19 9.62 -4.78 2.62
CA VAL A 19 10.02 -3.59 3.38
C VAL A 19 11.37 -3.82 4.05
N ILE A 20 11.59 -4.98 4.67
CA ILE A 20 12.89 -5.32 5.27
C ILE A 20 13.98 -5.31 4.19
N ASP A 21 13.75 -5.98 3.05
CA ASP A 21 14.70 -5.99 1.94
C ASP A 21 14.99 -4.56 1.43
N THR A 22 13.95 -3.75 1.26
CA THR A 22 14.09 -2.34 0.83
C THR A 22 14.89 -1.50 1.83
N ILE A 23 14.67 -1.67 3.14
CA ILE A 23 15.45 -0.97 4.17
C ILE A 23 16.92 -1.37 4.10
N LEU A 24 17.22 -2.65 3.95
CA LEU A 24 18.60 -3.15 3.84
C LEU A 24 19.34 -2.60 2.61
N GLN A 25 18.63 -2.27 1.53
CA GLN A 25 19.18 -1.60 0.34
C GLN A 25 19.21 -0.07 0.45
N SER A 26 18.65 0.51 1.50
CA SER A 26 18.56 1.97 1.70
C SER A 26 19.67 2.45 2.65
N PRO A 27 20.68 3.17 2.17
CA PRO A 27 21.85 3.51 2.98
C PRO A 27 21.58 4.46 4.15
N ASP A 28 20.46 5.19 4.08
CA ASP A 28 19.99 6.15 5.08
C ASP A 28 19.10 5.52 6.16
N PHE A 29 18.82 4.21 6.07
CA PHE A 29 18.00 3.48 7.04
C PHE A 29 18.78 2.41 7.81
N GLU A 30 18.23 2.04 8.97
CA GLU A 30 18.53 0.80 9.68
C GLU A 30 17.27 0.24 10.34
N ILE A 31 17.23 -1.08 10.52
CA ILE A 31 16.10 -1.77 11.16
C ILE A 31 16.26 -1.69 12.68
N ALA A 32 15.33 -0.99 13.36
CA ALA A 32 15.25 -0.94 14.81
C ALA A 32 14.70 -2.26 15.39
N GLY A 33 13.83 -2.93 14.66
CA GLY A 33 13.27 -4.24 15.01
C GLY A 33 12.05 -4.58 14.19
N VAL A 34 11.56 -5.82 14.37
CA VAL A 34 10.36 -6.33 13.69
C VAL A 34 9.33 -6.71 14.75
N VAL A 35 8.12 -6.15 14.62
CA VAL A 35 7.00 -6.46 15.54
C VAL A 35 6.08 -7.46 14.86
N ARG A 36 5.85 -8.61 15.52
CA ARG A 36 4.97 -9.68 15.04
C ARG A 36 4.29 -10.42 16.16
N ARG A 37 3.08 -10.95 15.92
CA ARG A 37 2.28 -11.66 16.94
C ARG A 37 2.99 -12.87 17.55
N ASN A 38 3.70 -13.66 16.75
CA ASN A 38 4.46 -14.83 17.20
C ASN A 38 5.94 -14.48 17.29
N ALA A 39 6.34 -13.74 18.32
CA ALA A 39 7.73 -13.36 18.53
C ALA A 39 8.63 -14.55 18.94
N ASP A 40 8.05 -15.60 19.55
CA ASP A 40 8.79 -16.78 20.01
C ASP A 40 9.26 -17.69 18.86
N THR A 41 8.58 -17.65 17.71
CA THR A 41 8.96 -18.44 16.52
C THR A 41 9.59 -17.52 15.49
N VAL A 42 10.91 -17.40 15.50
CA VAL A 42 11.65 -16.50 14.63
C VAL A 42 12.03 -17.21 13.32
N PRO A 43 11.56 -16.74 12.14
CA PRO A 43 12.05 -17.22 10.85
C PRO A 43 13.57 -17.04 10.72
N SER A 44 14.21 -17.94 9.95
CA SER A 44 15.68 -17.94 9.79
C SER A 44 16.23 -16.61 9.29
N GLU A 45 15.50 -15.96 8.40
CA GLU A 45 15.83 -14.67 7.77
C GLU A 45 15.71 -13.47 8.72
N LEU A 46 15.08 -13.64 9.87
CA LEU A 46 14.92 -12.58 10.88
C LEU A 46 15.84 -12.72 12.09
N LYS A 47 16.70 -13.73 12.14
CA LYS A 47 17.54 -14.02 13.32
C LYS A 47 18.51 -12.90 13.70
N GLU A 48 18.88 -12.05 12.76
CA GLU A 48 19.79 -10.92 13.00
C GLU A 48 19.09 -9.67 13.54
N PHE A 49 17.73 -9.66 13.58
CA PHE A 49 16.96 -8.52 14.01
C PHE A 49 16.34 -8.74 15.41
N THR A 50 16.11 -7.64 16.10
CA THR A 50 15.30 -7.63 17.32
C THR A 50 13.84 -7.92 16.98
N ILE A 51 13.29 -9.03 17.49
CA ILE A 51 11.91 -9.43 17.27
C ILE A 51 11.12 -9.23 18.55
N THR A 52 9.97 -8.56 18.44
CA THR A 52 9.07 -8.32 19.58
C THR A 52 7.61 -8.50 19.19
N ASP A 53 6.73 -8.55 20.19
CA ASP A 53 5.28 -8.59 20.04
C ASP A 53 4.63 -7.18 20.15
N SER A 54 5.41 -6.17 20.56
CA SER A 54 4.94 -4.81 20.77
C SER A 54 5.99 -3.76 20.40
N ILE A 55 5.56 -2.68 19.75
CA ILE A 55 6.42 -1.53 19.43
C ILE A 55 7.03 -0.88 20.67
N SER A 56 6.34 -0.91 21.80
CA SER A 56 6.81 -0.33 23.07
C SER A 56 8.04 -1.02 23.66
N LYS A 57 8.41 -2.20 23.16
CA LYS A 57 9.62 -2.94 23.56
C LYS A 57 10.86 -2.56 22.74
N LEU A 58 10.69 -1.81 21.65
CA LEU A 58 11.80 -1.29 20.85
C LEU A 58 12.24 0.07 21.36
N GLN A 59 13.53 0.37 21.24
CA GLN A 59 14.13 1.63 21.66
C GLN A 59 14.61 2.43 20.44
N ASP A 60 14.61 3.75 20.58
CA ASP A 60 15.14 4.68 19.59
C ASP A 60 14.55 4.45 18.18
N VAL A 61 13.23 4.31 18.07
CA VAL A 61 12.52 4.16 16.82
C VAL A 61 12.10 5.53 16.31
N ASP A 62 12.57 5.93 15.12
CA ASP A 62 12.18 7.18 14.48
C ASP A 62 10.84 7.03 13.73
N VAL A 63 10.60 5.87 13.08
CA VAL A 63 9.40 5.60 12.29
C VAL A 63 8.99 4.13 12.32
N ALA A 64 7.70 3.85 12.36
CA ALA A 64 7.12 2.51 12.22
C ALA A 64 6.45 2.34 10.85
N ILE A 65 6.87 1.35 10.08
CA ILE A 65 6.27 0.97 8.80
C ILE A 65 5.25 -0.14 9.07
N LEU A 66 3.96 0.17 8.83
CA LEU A 66 2.85 -0.71 9.19
C LEU A 66 2.47 -1.62 8.01
N CYS A 67 2.93 -2.86 8.05
CA CYS A 67 2.68 -3.90 7.04
C CYS A 67 1.54 -4.84 7.48
N LEU A 68 0.39 -4.26 7.78
CA LEU A 68 -0.78 -4.93 8.35
C LEU A 68 -2.01 -4.79 7.44
N PRO A 69 -3.02 -5.67 7.57
CA PRO A 69 -4.32 -5.47 6.92
C PRO A 69 -4.96 -4.13 7.32
N SER A 70 -5.62 -3.45 6.38
CA SER A 70 -6.17 -2.09 6.53
C SER A 70 -7.03 -1.92 7.78
N ARG A 71 -7.84 -2.90 8.14
CA ARG A 71 -8.70 -2.88 9.34
C ARG A 71 -7.95 -2.79 10.67
N MET A 72 -6.65 -3.09 10.69
CA MET A 72 -5.81 -3.04 11.89
C MET A 72 -4.97 -1.76 11.97
N LEU A 73 -4.85 -1.01 10.87
CA LEU A 73 -3.88 0.08 10.74
C LEU A 73 -4.17 1.24 11.68
N GLU A 74 -5.43 1.70 11.78
CA GLU A 74 -5.76 2.87 12.61
C GLU A 74 -5.36 2.67 14.09
N LYS A 75 -5.69 1.51 14.65
CA LYS A 75 -5.34 1.19 16.04
C LYS A 75 -3.83 1.17 16.23
N THR A 76 -3.11 0.45 15.36
CA THR A 76 -1.66 0.29 15.46
C THR A 76 -0.93 1.62 15.22
N ALA A 77 -1.40 2.44 14.27
CA ALA A 77 -0.86 3.78 14.06
C ALA A 77 -0.99 4.65 15.31
N LYS A 78 -2.16 4.65 15.96
CA LYS A 78 -2.37 5.40 17.21
C LYS A 78 -1.45 4.94 18.33
N GLU A 79 -1.19 3.63 18.46
CA GLU A 79 -0.24 3.08 19.43
C GLU A 79 1.19 3.60 19.19
N CYS A 80 1.65 3.65 17.94
CA CYS A 80 2.95 4.20 17.57
C CYS A 80 3.03 5.72 17.81
N LEU A 81 2.05 6.46 17.31
CA LEU A 81 1.98 7.91 17.46
C LEU A 81 1.98 8.34 18.93
N GLN A 82 1.32 7.58 19.81
CA GLN A 82 1.29 7.83 21.26
C GLN A 82 2.69 7.77 21.90
N LEU A 83 3.60 7.03 21.30
CA LEU A 83 5.00 6.93 21.72
C LEU A 83 5.89 7.99 21.04
N GLY A 84 5.32 8.90 20.24
CA GLY A 84 6.06 9.89 19.47
C GLY A 84 6.75 9.30 18.22
N ILE A 85 6.39 8.08 17.82
CA ILE A 85 6.96 7.38 16.66
C ILE A 85 6.13 7.71 15.43
N ASN A 86 6.78 8.20 14.35
CA ASN A 86 6.12 8.43 13.08
C ASN A 86 5.61 7.13 12.46
N THR A 87 4.60 7.20 11.59
CA THR A 87 4.06 6.01 10.90
C THR A 87 3.96 6.20 9.40
N ALA A 88 4.13 5.09 8.66
CA ALA A 88 3.81 4.99 7.24
C ALA A 88 3.03 3.70 7.01
N ASP A 89 1.91 3.77 6.26
CA ASP A 89 1.05 2.63 5.97
C ASP A 89 0.52 2.62 4.53
N SER A 90 0.01 1.48 4.08
CA SER A 90 -0.61 1.29 2.78
C SER A 90 -2.13 1.03 2.88
N PHE A 91 -2.82 1.77 3.72
CA PHE A 91 -4.28 1.66 3.87
C PHE A 91 -4.99 1.81 2.52
N ASP A 92 -5.88 0.87 2.18
CA ASP A 92 -6.46 0.73 0.84
C ASP A 92 -8.00 0.76 0.78
N ILE A 93 -8.68 1.02 1.89
CA ILE A 93 -10.14 1.20 1.89
C ILE A 93 -10.46 2.64 1.48
N HIS A 94 -10.63 2.86 0.18
CA HIS A 94 -10.74 4.19 -0.43
C HIS A 94 -11.83 5.08 0.20
N SER A 95 -12.99 4.51 0.55
CA SER A 95 -14.11 5.22 1.20
C SER A 95 -13.71 5.86 2.53
N ASP A 96 -12.76 5.26 3.23
CA ASP A 96 -12.44 5.58 4.62
C ASP A 96 -11.17 6.41 4.78
N ILE A 97 -10.41 6.66 3.69
CA ILE A 97 -9.14 7.42 3.73
C ILE A 97 -9.34 8.81 4.36
N LYS A 98 -10.40 9.52 3.99
CA LYS A 98 -10.66 10.87 4.51
C LYS A 98 -10.92 10.87 6.02
N SER A 99 -11.71 9.92 6.52
CA SER A 99 -12.02 9.78 7.94
C SER A 99 -10.81 9.30 8.74
N LEU A 100 -10.07 8.33 8.23
CA LEU A 100 -8.81 7.86 8.82
C LEU A 100 -7.80 9.00 8.94
N ARG A 101 -7.59 9.78 7.85
CA ARG A 101 -6.70 10.92 7.87
C ARG A 101 -7.08 11.93 8.95
N ALA A 102 -8.37 12.29 9.06
CA ALA A 102 -8.83 13.23 10.09
C ALA A 102 -8.60 12.69 11.50
N SER A 103 -8.89 11.41 11.74
CA SER A 103 -8.67 10.75 13.02
C SER A 103 -7.19 10.74 13.41
N LEU A 104 -6.30 10.30 12.50
CA LEU A 104 -4.86 10.23 12.77
C LEU A 104 -4.21 11.61 12.84
N ASN A 105 -4.71 12.61 12.08
CA ASN A 105 -4.18 13.97 12.13
C ASN A 105 -4.29 14.58 13.55
N THR A 106 -5.46 14.49 14.16
CA THR A 106 -5.67 14.98 15.52
C THR A 106 -4.77 14.26 16.52
N TYR A 107 -4.60 12.95 16.32
CA TYR A 107 -3.78 12.12 17.21
C TYR A 107 -2.28 12.39 17.04
N ALA A 108 -1.81 12.49 15.81
CA ALA A 108 -0.42 12.79 15.48
C ALA A 108 0.01 14.17 16.00
N GLN A 109 -0.82 15.20 15.81
CA GLN A 109 -0.57 16.54 16.35
C GLN A 109 -0.46 16.55 17.87
N LYS A 110 -1.36 15.83 18.56
CA LYS A 110 -1.34 15.71 20.01
C LYS A 110 -0.04 15.11 20.56
N HIS A 111 0.55 14.17 19.83
CA HIS A 111 1.73 13.42 20.25
C HIS A 111 3.02 13.87 19.56
N ASN A 112 2.99 15.00 18.85
CA ASN A 112 4.13 15.56 18.12
C ASN A 112 4.79 14.56 17.16
N ALA A 113 3.97 13.81 16.41
CA ALA A 113 4.39 12.79 15.47
C ALA A 113 3.70 12.97 14.11
N VAL A 114 4.15 12.21 13.10
CA VAL A 114 3.65 12.27 11.74
C VAL A 114 3.11 10.90 11.31
N SER A 115 1.96 10.90 10.65
CA SER A 115 1.41 9.69 10.01
C SER A 115 1.27 9.89 8.51
N VAL A 116 1.97 9.09 7.70
CA VAL A 116 1.79 9.07 6.25
C VAL A 116 0.93 7.86 5.90
N ILE A 117 -0.30 8.12 5.49
CA ILE A 117 -1.31 7.10 5.23
C ILE A 117 -1.46 6.80 3.74
N SER A 118 -1.95 5.61 3.43
CA SER A 118 -2.25 5.19 2.05
C SER A 118 -1.05 5.39 1.11
N ALA A 119 0.15 5.04 1.60
CA ALA A 119 1.42 5.27 0.92
C ALA A 119 1.90 4.04 0.13
N GLY A 120 0.97 3.29 -0.44
CA GLY A 120 1.27 2.14 -1.28
C GLY A 120 1.39 2.47 -2.77
N TRP A 121 0.91 1.55 -3.60
CA TRP A 121 0.79 1.73 -5.03
C TRP A 121 -0.53 2.45 -5.38
N ASP A 122 -1.69 1.85 -5.07
CA ASP A 122 -3.00 2.45 -5.25
C ASP A 122 -3.95 2.06 -4.07
N PRO A 123 -4.24 3.01 -3.21
CA PRO A 123 -3.79 4.42 -3.20
C PRO A 123 -2.30 4.57 -2.87
N GLY A 124 -1.69 5.62 -3.41
CA GLY A 124 -0.28 5.94 -3.15
C GLY A 124 0.41 6.61 -4.33
N SER A 125 1.39 5.94 -4.97
CA SER A 125 2.11 6.48 -6.13
C SER A 125 1.16 6.83 -7.30
N ASP A 126 0.12 6.04 -7.53
CA ASP A 126 -0.89 6.32 -8.55
C ASP A 126 -1.69 7.58 -8.25
N SER A 127 -1.88 7.91 -6.98
CA SER A 127 -2.55 9.15 -6.56
C SER A 127 -1.73 10.38 -6.94
N ILE A 128 -0.40 10.31 -6.85
CA ILE A 128 0.50 11.38 -7.29
C ILE A 128 0.37 11.59 -8.80
N VAL A 129 0.38 10.51 -9.59
CA VAL A 129 0.22 10.57 -11.05
C VAL A 129 -1.14 11.19 -11.43
N ARG A 130 -2.23 10.75 -10.77
CA ARG A 130 -3.56 11.35 -11.01
C ARG A 130 -3.60 12.83 -10.68
N ALA A 131 -2.98 13.24 -9.57
CA ALA A 131 -2.90 14.65 -9.17
C ALA A 131 -2.12 15.47 -10.21
N LEU A 132 -0.98 14.97 -10.68
CA LEU A 132 -0.19 15.62 -11.72
C LEU A 132 -0.98 15.78 -13.03
N MET A 133 -1.66 14.73 -13.48
CA MET A 133 -2.54 14.80 -14.66
C MET A 133 -3.67 15.83 -14.47
N GLN A 134 -4.23 15.90 -13.25
CA GLN A 134 -5.30 16.87 -12.93
C GLN A 134 -4.79 18.31 -12.97
N VAL A 135 -3.56 18.55 -12.52
CA VAL A 135 -2.92 19.88 -12.60
C VAL A 135 -2.66 20.30 -14.04
N MET A 136 -2.18 19.38 -14.89
CA MET A 136 -1.88 19.69 -16.30
C MET A 136 -3.12 19.90 -17.16
N ALA A 137 -4.22 19.20 -16.87
CA ALA A 137 -5.48 19.33 -17.63
C ALA A 137 -6.65 19.35 -16.62
N PRO A 138 -6.92 20.51 -15.96
CA PRO A 138 -7.88 20.59 -14.85
C PRO A 138 -9.33 20.29 -15.25
N ILE A 139 -9.72 20.62 -16.47
CA ILE A 139 -11.06 20.33 -17.01
C ILE A 139 -10.98 19.05 -17.82
N GLY A 140 -11.66 17.98 -17.40
CA GLY A 140 -11.62 16.72 -18.15
C GLY A 140 -11.95 15.50 -17.33
N ILE A 141 -11.68 14.33 -17.92
CA ILE A 141 -11.98 13.03 -17.34
C ILE A 141 -10.74 12.15 -17.31
N THR A 142 -10.57 11.41 -16.23
CA THR A 142 -9.49 10.40 -16.11
C THR A 142 -10.10 9.00 -16.05
N TYR A 143 -9.63 8.13 -16.92
CA TYR A 143 -9.91 6.70 -16.88
C TYR A 143 -8.72 5.97 -16.25
N THR A 144 -8.97 5.18 -15.22
CA THR A 144 -7.96 4.32 -14.59
C THR A 144 -8.33 2.87 -14.85
N ASN A 145 -7.51 2.17 -15.64
CA ASN A 145 -7.72 0.78 -16.00
C ASN A 145 -6.63 -0.06 -15.35
N PHE A 146 -6.99 -0.81 -14.30
CA PHE A 146 -6.08 -1.72 -13.62
C PHE A 146 -6.01 -3.07 -14.35
N GLY A 147 -4.83 -3.69 -14.35
CA GLY A 147 -4.57 -5.00 -14.92
C GLY A 147 -4.06 -4.94 -16.38
N PRO A 148 -4.05 -6.10 -17.05
CA PRO A 148 -4.31 -7.42 -16.44
C PRO A 148 -3.26 -7.78 -15.39
N GLY A 149 -3.69 -8.52 -14.36
CA GLY A 149 -2.78 -9.04 -13.37
C GLY A 149 -3.40 -9.29 -11.99
N MET A 150 -2.60 -9.86 -11.11
CA MET A 150 -2.99 -10.30 -9.78
C MET A 150 -3.30 -9.12 -8.85
N SER A 151 -4.49 -9.09 -8.27
CA SER A 151 -4.90 -8.11 -7.26
C SER A 151 -4.70 -8.66 -5.87
N MET A 152 -3.80 -8.04 -5.09
CA MET A 152 -3.47 -8.52 -3.75
C MET A 152 -4.59 -8.30 -2.75
N GLY A 153 -5.16 -7.11 -2.67
CA GLY A 153 -6.26 -6.79 -1.74
C GLY A 153 -7.46 -7.72 -1.96
N HIS A 154 -7.88 -7.88 -3.22
CA HIS A 154 -8.97 -8.80 -3.58
C HIS A 154 -8.64 -10.26 -3.26
N SER A 155 -7.41 -10.72 -3.50
CA SER A 155 -7.00 -12.09 -3.14
C SER A 155 -7.04 -12.32 -1.63
N VAL A 156 -6.63 -11.34 -0.84
CA VAL A 156 -6.71 -11.40 0.63
C VAL A 156 -8.16 -11.38 1.11
N ALA A 157 -9.01 -10.57 0.50
CA ALA A 157 -10.44 -10.52 0.83
C ALA A 157 -11.12 -11.88 0.58
N VAL A 158 -10.85 -12.52 -0.57
CA VAL A 158 -11.40 -13.85 -0.87
C VAL A 158 -10.91 -14.91 0.12
N LYS A 159 -9.63 -14.88 0.51
CA LYS A 159 -9.08 -15.83 1.51
C LYS A 159 -9.72 -15.71 2.90
N ALA A 160 -10.35 -14.60 3.20
CA ALA A 160 -11.04 -14.37 4.47
C ALA A 160 -12.50 -14.87 4.46
N ILE A 161 -12.99 -15.39 3.34
CA ILE A 161 -14.34 -15.94 3.20
C ILE A 161 -14.35 -17.40 3.67
N ASP A 162 -15.35 -17.75 4.48
CA ASP A 162 -15.51 -19.11 4.99
C ASP A 162 -15.60 -20.13 3.85
N GLY A 163 -14.87 -21.22 3.98
CA GLY A 163 -14.79 -22.28 2.98
C GLY A 163 -13.72 -22.06 1.89
N VAL A 164 -12.98 -20.95 1.94
CA VAL A 164 -11.86 -20.71 1.03
C VAL A 164 -10.54 -21.08 1.69
N LYS A 165 -9.91 -22.15 1.20
CA LYS A 165 -8.57 -22.60 1.64
C LYS A 165 -7.46 -21.72 1.09
N ASN A 166 -7.52 -21.37 -0.19
CA ASN A 166 -6.57 -20.48 -0.87
C ASN A 166 -7.25 -19.77 -2.04
N ALA A 167 -6.76 -18.58 -2.42
CA ALA A 167 -7.38 -17.78 -3.45
C ALA A 167 -6.41 -16.87 -4.20
N LEU A 168 -6.76 -16.60 -5.46
CA LEU A 168 -6.13 -15.62 -6.33
C LEU A 168 -7.22 -14.85 -7.08
N SER A 169 -7.18 -13.52 -7.05
CA SER A 169 -8.03 -12.67 -7.87
C SER A 169 -7.20 -11.95 -8.93
N ILE A 170 -7.58 -12.12 -10.19
CA ILE A 170 -6.99 -11.42 -11.34
C ILE A 170 -7.93 -10.31 -11.78
N THR A 171 -7.39 -9.11 -11.92
CA THR A 171 -8.11 -7.96 -12.48
C THR A 171 -7.90 -7.91 -13.98
N ILE A 172 -8.98 -7.85 -14.74
CA ILE A 172 -8.97 -7.66 -16.20
C ILE A 172 -9.68 -6.35 -16.53
N PRO A 173 -8.99 -5.36 -17.14
CA PRO A 173 -9.61 -4.10 -17.53
C PRO A 173 -10.55 -4.31 -18.71
N LYS A 174 -11.75 -3.71 -18.64
CA LYS A 174 -12.72 -3.65 -19.74
C LYS A 174 -12.68 -2.30 -20.47
N GLY A 175 -11.85 -1.36 -19.99
CA GLY A 175 -11.77 0.01 -20.46
C GLY A 175 -12.63 0.98 -19.66
N THR A 176 -12.35 2.26 -19.77
CA THR A 176 -13.10 3.35 -19.10
C THR A 176 -13.22 3.22 -17.57
N GLY A 177 -12.24 2.55 -16.92
CA GLY A 177 -12.25 2.33 -15.47
C GLY A 177 -13.13 1.16 -15.00
N VAL A 178 -13.70 0.38 -15.92
CA VAL A 178 -14.49 -0.82 -15.61
C VAL A 178 -13.59 -2.06 -15.62
N HIS A 179 -13.78 -2.94 -14.63
CA HIS A 179 -12.98 -4.14 -14.46
C HIS A 179 -13.84 -5.39 -14.38
N ARG A 180 -13.21 -6.53 -14.69
CA ARG A 180 -13.72 -7.88 -14.43
C ARG A 180 -12.79 -8.57 -13.47
N ARG A 181 -13.33 -9.34 -12.51
CA ARG A 181 -12.57 -10.15 -11.57
C ARG A 181 -12.65 -11.62 -11.98
N MET A 182 -11.49 -12.21 -12.22
CA MET A 182 -11.36 -13.66 -12.40
C MET A 182 -10.79 -14.22 -11.10
N VAL A 183 -11.60 -14.91 -10.31
CA VAL A 183 -11.24 -15.39 -8.98
C VAL A 183 -11.06 -16.91 -9.05
N TYR A 184 -9.88 -17.37 -8.68
CA TYR A 184 -9.51 -18.78 -8.60
C TYR A 184 -9.38 -19.17 -7.13
N ILE A 185 -10.05 -20.24 -6.71
CA ILE A 185 -10.12 -20.66 -5.31
C ILE A 185 -9.84 -22.15 -5.15
N GLU A 186 -9.14 -22.51 -4.07
CA GLU A 186 -9.20 -23.83 -3.45
C GLU A 186 -10.27 -23.80 -2.38
N ILE A 187 -11.17 -24.79 -2.38
CA ILE A 187 -12.29 -24.88 -1.43
C ILE A 187 -11.93 -25.87 -0.33
N GLU A 188 -12.31 -25.53 0.91
CA GLU A 188 -12.22 -26.45 2.04
C GLU A 188 -13.27 -27.58 1.95
N ASP A 189 -12.94 -28.74 2.54
CA ASP A 189 -13.84 -29.88 2.58
C ASP A 189 -15.17 -29.52 3.24
N GLY A 190 -16.27 -29.96 2.62
CA GLY A 190 -17.64 -29.73 3.11
C GLY A 190 -18.30 -28.45 2.59
N TYR A 191 -17.60 -27.58 1.86
CA TYR A 191 -18.18 -26.41 1.23
C TYR A 191 -18.52 -26.62 -0.24
N ARG A 192 -19.54 -25.92 -0.72
CA ARG A 192 -19.99 -25.99 -2.13
C ARG A 192 -19.53 -24.74 -2.88
N LEU A 193 -19.03 -24.93 -4.12
CA LEU A 193 -18.60 -23.82 -4.98
C LEU A 193 -19.66 -22.72 -5.14
N GLU A 194 -20.93 -23.11 -5.27
CA GLU A 194 -22.04 -22.18 -5.47
C GLU A 194 -22.24 -21.24 -4.28
N ASP A 195 -22.10 -21.74 -3.06
CA ASP A 195 -22.30 -20.97 -1.82
C ASP A 195 -21.12 -20.02 -1.59
N VAL A 196 -19.89 -20.51 -1.78
CA VAL A 196 -18.68 -19.69 -1.71
C VAL A 196 -18.67 -18.62 -2.80
N THR A 197 -19.11 -18.95 -4.03
CA THR A 197 -19.21 -17.98 -5.14
C THR A 197 -20.15 -16.83 -4.77
N LYS A 198 -21.34 -17.13 -4.21
CA LYS A 198 -22.28 -16.09 -3.77
C LYS A 198 -21.71 -15.23 -2.66
N ALA A 199 -20.98 -15.81 -1.71
CA ALA A 199 -20.34 -15.06 -0.65
C ALA A 199 -19.29 -14.09 -1.21
N ILE A 200 -18.45 -14.54 -2.16
CA ILE A 200 -17.46 -13.69 -2.84
C ILE A 200 -18.15 -12.55 -3.59
N GLN A 201 -19.17 -12.83 -4.39
CA GLN A 201 -19.85 -11.82 -5.21
C GLN A 201 -20.59 -10.76 -4.37
N ASN A 202 -20.99 -11.08 -3.14
CA ASN A 202 -21.63 -10.16 -2.22
C ASN A 202 -20.67 -9.42 -1.29
N ASP A 203 -19.38 -9.74 -1.31
CA ASP A 203 -18.37 -9.04 -0.53
C ASP A 203 -18.14 -7.61 -1.07
N SER A 204 -17.85 -6.68 -0.20
CA SER A 204 -17.66 -5.26 -0.53
C SER A 204 -16.56 -4.99 -1.56
N TYR A 205 -15.58 -5.87 -1.70
CA TYR A 205 -14.52 -5.80 -2.71
C TYR A 205 -15.00 -6.21 -4.12
N PHE A 206 -16.13 -6.92 -4.24
CA PHE A 206 -16.56 -7.55 -5.50
C PHE A 206 -17.94 -7.11 -5.98
N VAL A 207 -18.78 -6.60 -5.09
CA VAL A 207 -20.20 -6.29 -5.35
C VAL A 207 -20.42 -5.34 -6.54
N ASN A 208 -19.43 -4.49 -6.86
CA ASN A 208 -19.52 -3.53 -7.96
C ASN A 208 -18.81 -4.00 -9.25
N ASP A 209 -18.17 -5.17 -9.23
CA ASP A 209 -17.41 -5.71 -10.36
C ASP A 209 -18.07 -6.97 -10.92
N GLU A 210 -17.94 -7.15 -12.24
CA GLU A 210 -18.26 -8.44 -12.88
C GLU A 210 -17.28 -9.50 -12.38
N THR A 211 -17.75 -10.43 -11.54
CA THR A 211 -16.91 -11.40 -10.83
C THR A 211 -17.26 -12.83 -11.24
N HIS A 212 -16.27 -13.54 -11.77
CA HIS A 212 -16.31 -14.96 -12.11
C HIS A 212 -15.42 -15.75 -11.16
N VAL A 213 -15.96 -16.84 -10.58
CA VAL A 213 -15.26 -17.67 -9.61
C VAL A 213 -15.04 -19.06 -10.17
N PHE A 214 -13.82 -19.57 -10.06
CA PHE A 214 -13.41 -20.89 -10.56
C PHE A 214 -12.73 -21.68 -9.44
N GLN A 215 -13.16 -22.92 -9.26
CA GLN A 215 -12.44 -23.83 -8.39
C GLN A 215 -11.24 -24.42 -9.13
N VAL A 216 -10.09 -24.48 -8.45
CA VAL A 216 -8.84 -25.07 -8.94
C VAL A 216 -8.24 -25.98 -7.87
N GLU A 217 -7.38 -26.89 -8.27
CA GLU A 217 -6.68 -27.79 -7.35
C GLU A 217 -5.54 -27.09 -6.61
N ASN A 218 -4.83 -26.17 -7.28
CA ASN A 218 -3.70 -25.45 -6.72
C ASN A 218 -3.64 -24.01 -7.25
N VAL A 219 -3.93 -23.07 -6.39
CA VAL A 219 -3.89 -21.62 -6.71
C VAL A 219 -2.44 -21.15 -6.92
N ASP A 220 -1.47 -21.75 -6.27
CA ASP A 220 -0.07 -21.32 -6.32
C ASP A 220 0.55 -21.50 -7.72
N GLU A 221 0.04 -22.41 -8.53
CA GLU A 221 0.45 -22.59 -9.91
C GLU A 221 -0.02 -21.47 -10.86
N LEU A 222 -1.01 -20.68 -10.43
CA LEU A 222 -1.58 -19.59 -11.20
C LEU A 222 -1.01 -18.22 -10.82
N LYS A 223 -0.10 -18.15 -9.85
CA LYS A 223 0.46 -16.88 -9.38
C LYS A 223 1.27 -16.20 -10.46
N ASP A 224 0.82 -15.01 -10.86
CA ASP A 224 1.57 -14.03 -11.63
C ASP A 224 1.86 -12.82 -10.73
N MET A 225 3.11 -12.43 -10.60
CA MET A 225 3.54 -11.27 -9.80
C MET A 225 3.34 -9.95 -10.56
N GLY A 226 2.95 -10.01 -11.83
CA GLY A 226 2.69 -8.83 -12.64
C GLY A 226 1.35 -8.19 -12.32
N HIS A 227 1.34 -6.88 -12.12
CA HIS A 227 0.13 -6.07 -12.14
C HIS A 227 0.42 -4.77 -12.88
N GLY A 228 -0.61 -4.12 -13.42
CA GLY A 228 -0.42 -2.91 -14.16
C GLY A 228 -1.58 -1.93 -14.02
N VAL A 229 -1.32 -0.72 -14.46
CA VAL A 229 -2.33 0.32 -14.58
C VAL A 229 -2.07 1.11 -15.88
N ARG A 230 -3.15 1.48 -16.54
CA ARG A 230 -3.16 2.52 -17.57
C ARG A 230 -4.12 3.62 -17.16
N MET A 231 -3.61 4.83 -17.05
CA MET A 231 -4.38 6.03 -16.80
C MET A 231 -4.40 6.87 -18.07
N ASP A 232 -5.58 7.22 -18.55
CA ASP A 232 -5.78 8.09 -19.69
C ASP A 232 -6.60 9.29 -19.24
N ARG A 233 -6.04 10.51 -19.35
CA ARG A 233 -6.75 11.75 -19.09
C ARG A 233 -6.96 12.52 -20.37
N LYS A 234 -8.22 12.82 -20.66
CA LYS A 234 -8.64 13.72 -21.76
C LYS A 234 -9.18 14.99 -21.15
N GLY A 235 -8.70 16.13 -21.64
CA GLY A 235 -9.20 17.39 -21.09
C GLY A 235 -8.64 18.64 -21.72
N GLY A 236 -8.81 19.73 -20.99
CA GLY A 236 -8.39 21.06 -21.40
C GLY A 236 -7.40 21.69 -20.45
N SER A 237 -6.46 22.44 -21.02
CA SER A 237 -5.55 23.34 -20.33
C SER A 237 -5.83 24.75 -20.83
N GLY A 238 -6.26 25.66 -19.93
CA GLY A 238 -6.76 26.97 -20.30
C GLY A 238 -7.99 26.86 -21.22
N SER A 239 -7.96 27.49 -22.39
CA SER A 239 -9.05 27.44 -23.38
C SER A 239 -8.97 26.28 -24.36
N THR A 240 -7.90 25.46 -24.30
CA THR A 240 -7.71 24.32 -25.22
C THR A 240 -8.34 23.05 -24.68
N GLN A 241 -8.89 22.19 -25.57
CA GLN A 241 -9.65 20.98 -25.16
C GLN A 241 -9.01 19.67 -25.67
N ASN A 242 -7.78 19.68 -26.16
CA ASN A 242 -7.19 18.53 -26.84
C ASN A 242 -5.96 17.96 -26.13
N GLN A 243 -5.88 18.11 -24.81
CA GLN A 243 -4.87 17.42 -24.02
C GLN A 243 -5.25 15.95 -23.87
N LEU A 244 -4.33 15.08 -24.23
CA LEU A 244 -4.41 13.64 -24.01
C LEU A 244 -3.15 13.20 -23.28
N LEU A 245 -3.30 12.86 -22.00
CA LEU A 245 -2.20 12.40 -21.16
C LEU A 245 -2.38 10.90 -20.90
N THR A 246 -1.36 10.11 -21.16
CA THR A 246 -1.36 8.68 -20.90
C THR A 246 -0.19 8.31 -20.01
N PHE A 247 -0.48 7.58 -18.94
CA PHE A 247 0.52 6.94 -18.09
C PHE A 247 0.26 5.44 -18.05
N LYS A 248 1.32 4.64 -18.21
CA LYS A 248 1.24 3.18 -18.13
C LYS A 248 2.35 2.65 -17.25
N MET A 249 1.98 1.77 -16.32
CA MET A 249 2.90 1.10 -15.41
C MET A 249 2.64 -0.40 -15.39
N LYS A 250 3.68 -1.21 -15.28
CA LYS A 250 3.62 -2.63 -14.94
C LYS A 250 4.59 -2.88 -13.81
N VAL A 251 4.11 -3.47 -12.71
CA VAL A 251 4.85 -3.54 -11.46
C VAL A 251 4.76 -4.92 -10.80
N ASN A 252 5.73 -5.20 -9.94
CA ASN A 252 5.56 -6.13 -8.84
C ASN A 252 4.95 -5.33 -7.67
N ASN A 253 3.64 -5.48 -7.44
CA ASN A 253 2.90 -4.65 -6.50
C ASN A 253 3.48 -4.68 -5.07
N PRO A 254 3.77 -5.85 -4.44
CA PRO A 254 4.33 -5.86 -3.09
C PRO A 254 5.67 -5.13 -2.99
N ALA A 255 6.55 -5.28 -3.98
CA ALA A 255 7.85 -4.64 -3.99
C ALA A 255 7.74 -3.11 -4.16
N LEU A 256 6.88 -2.64 -5.09
CA LEU A 256 6.64 -1.21 -5.27
C LEU A 256 6.00 -0.60 -4.03
N THR A 257 4.99 -1.25 -3.44
CA THR A 257 4.35 -0.80 -2.19
C THR A 257 5.38 -0.67 -1.07
N ALA A 258 6.26 -1.64 -0.91
CA ALA A 258 7.32 -1.60 0.10
C ALA A 258 8.28 -0.43 -0.14
N GLN A 259 8.69 -0.20 -1.39
CA GLN A 259 9.55 0.93 -1.75
C GLN A 259 8.87 2.28 -1.43
N MET A 260 7.58 2.40 -1.73
CA MET A 260 6.82 3.61 -1.42
C MET A 260 6.67 3.83 0.08
N LEU A 261 6.46 2.77 0.86
CA LEU A 261 6.39 2.84 2.33
C LEU A 261 7.71 3.32 2.95
N VAL A 262 8.86 2.81 2.48
CA VAL A 262 10.17 3.26 2.95
C VAL A 262 10.42 4.73 2.56
N SER A 263 10.03 5.12 1.34
CA SER A 263 10.12 6.51 0.90
C SER A 263 9.19 7.43 1.72
N ALA A 264 7.98 6.99 2.04
CA ALA A 264 7.04 7.72 2.90
C ALA A 264 7.55 7.83 4.35
N ALA A 265 8.17 6.78 4.86
CA ALA A 265 8.82 6.80 6.16
C ALA A 265 9.94 7.86 6.22
N ARG A 266 10.77 7.96 5.16
CA ARG A 266 11.77 9.04 5.03
C ARG A 266 11.13 10.41 5.04
N ALA A 267 10.12 10.62 4.19
CA ALA A 267 9.43 11.89 4.06
C ALA A 267 8.74 12.32 5.36
N SER A 268 8.26 11.39 6.18
CA SER A 268 7.58 11.69 7.45
C SER A 268 8.45 12.49 8.42
N LEU A 269 9.77 12.31 8.38
CA LEU A 269 10.71 13.02 9.26
C LEU A 269 10.91 14.50 8.89
N LEU A 270 10.41 14.91 7.73
CA LEU A 270 10.52 16.28 7.21
C LEU A 270 9.21 17.06 7.34
N GLN A 271 8.13 16.41 7.77
CA GLN A 271 6.82 17.03 7.88
C GLN A 271 6.56 17.56 9.31
N GLN A 272 5.66 18.54 9.39
CA GLN A 272 5.11 19.00 10.69
C GLN A 272 4.18 17.92 11.27
N PRO A 273 3.99 17.88 12.60
CA PRO A 273 3.08 16.93 13.23
C PRO A 273 1.68 16.94 12.60
N GLY A 274 1.21 15.77 12.15
CA GLY A 274 -0.07 15.62 11.47
C GLY A 274 -0.17 14.33 10.66
N ALA A 275 -1.28 14.17 9.94
CA ALA A 275 -1.49 13.04 9.04
C ALA A 275 -1.58 13.51 7.58
N TYR A 276 -0.89 12.81 6.69
CA TYR A 276 -0.71 13.18 5.29
C TYR A 276 -0.96 11.98 4.38
N THR A 277 -1.50 12.26 3.20
CA THR A 277 -1.41 11.36 2.04
C THR A 277 -0.22 11.77 1.16
N LEU A 278 0.20 10.93 0.23
CA LEU A 278 1.39 11.22 -0.59
C LEU A 278 1.24 12.49 -1.44
N ILE A 279 0.03 12.87 -1.84
CA ILE A 279 -0.20 14.08 -2.67
C ILE A 279 -0.03 15.39 -1.89
N GLU A 280 0.07 15.33 -0.56
CA GLU A 280 0.23 16.51 0.30
C GLU A 280 1.70 16.79 0.65
N ILE A 281 2.59 15.86 0.31
CA ILE A 281 4.02 15.90 0.63
C ILE A 281 4.81 16.27 -0.64
N PRO A 282 5.79 17.18 -0.57
CA PRO A 282 6.66 17.47 -1.71
C PRO A 282 7.35 16.19 -2.22
N ILE A 283 7.31 15.95 -3.54
CA ILE A 283 7.90 14.75 -4.16
C ILE A 283 9.36 14.56 -3.79
N VAL A 284 10.13 15.65 -3.69
CA VAL A 284 11.54 15.59 -3.35
C VAL A 284 11.81 15.05 -1.94
N ASP A 285 10.84 15.12 -1.02
CA ASP A 285 10.98 14.60 0.35
C ASP A 285 11.00 13.06 0.41
N PHE A 286 10.48 12.39 -0.62
CA PHE A 286 10.52 10.93 -0.73
C PHE A 286 11.90 10.41 -1.18
N LEU A 287 12.74 11.27 -1.76
CA LEU A 287 14.02 10.88 -2.35
C LEU A 287 15.13 10.87 -1.29
N PRO A 288 16.07 9.91 -1.36
CA PRO A 288 17.22 9.87 -0.43
C PRO A 288 18.26 10.95 -0.76
N GLY A 289 18.99 11.40 0.26
CA GLY A 289 20.12 12.32 0.07
C GLY A 289 19.74 13.79 0.02
N ASN A 290 20.53 14.60 -0.70
CA ASN A 290 20.39 16.05 -0.74
C ASN A 290 19.34 16.47 -1.78
N LYS A 291 18.43 17.37 -1.39
CA LYS A 291 17.42 17.93 -2.30
C LYS A 291 17.99 18.69 -3.48
N ASP A 292 19.07 19.46 -3.27
CA ASP A 292 19.67 20.27 -4.32
C ASP A 292 20.27 19.39 -5.43
N GLU A 293 20.86 18.25 -5.07
CA GLU A 293 21.34 17.27 -6.06
C GLU A 293 20.20 16.68 -6.91
N TRP A 294 19.04 16.48 -6.30
CA TRP A 294 17.87 16.00 -7.03
C TRP A 294 17.27 17.06 -7.94
N ILE A 295 17.26 18.33 -7.50
CA ILE A 295 16.83 19.46 -8.35
C ILE A 295 17.75 19.55 -9.56
N GLU A 296 19.07 19.55 -9.37
CA GLU A 296 20.05 19.58 -10.46
C GLU A 296 19.89 18.43 -11.46
N LYS A 297 19.56 17.25 -10.95
CA LYS A 297 19.43 16.02 -11.77
C LYS A 297 18.13 15.92 -12.54
N LEU A 298 17.02 16.47 -12.01
CA LEU A 298 15.67 16.25 -12.52
C LEU A 298 15.04 17.49 -13.18
N VAL A 299 15.59 18.67 -12.95
CA VAL A 299 15.15 19.95 -13.51
C VAL A 299 16.19 20.51 -14.46
#